data_f4f3755e1325a485c78944a09e0cf769
#
_entry.id   f4f3755e1325a485c78944a09e0cf769
#
_cell.length_a   1.000
_cell.length_b   1.000
_cell.length_c   1.000
_cell.angle_alpha   90.00
_cell.angle_beta   90.00
_cell.angle_gamma   90.00
#
_symmetry.space_group_name_H-M   'P 1'
#
loop_
_entity.id
_entity.type
_entity.pdbx_description
1 polymer ?
#
loop_
_entity_poly.entity_id
_entity_poly.type
_entity_poly.pdbx_seq_one_letter_code
_entity_poly.pdbx_strand_id
1 'polypeptide(L)'
;MTSSMQVVIPPTTYCSGSYLEGEVQLSFRHLRENGDRFEKIWVTLRGRAICVCADNDSEDHETIPLFDLSRLLWTNGSEYPPPDSDVLRLFFRFQLPDDVPPSLLDRTGPGGTAGVLYSLTTVAVRAGRSTRPWKQHTPIVIVPRDDVSPLLTQSLVTDAFAWRTGHKSKQVRRALWGDYATVRIELSIPDAPVFPLFTPVPFKVDVKTTAAKLTRRIQTDGRVDAKPEQIFPTPPADASQFKFQLVRRTTVRVQKREETIQSVTPCTPCEHVGVNVPSKEWVPMPDAPGWSHLSSNQERGVWVQRAQYSSKLVFNVPPTFSIGDRLAWEYHLKVKVPFPGSGNDVQVEMPVTIVSGMDKPVPRKQHQPHLHDPRLKAWAPSTSQLSLPS
;
A
#
# COMPACT_ATOMS: atom_id res chain seq x y z
N MET A 1 12.06 35.11 -20.53
CA MET A 1 13.15 35.55 -19.64
C MET A 1 13.84 34.29 -19.17
N THR A 2 15.13 34.13 -19.42
CA THR A 2 15.95 33.05 -18.92
C THR A 2 16.24 33.27 -17.44
N SER A 3 16.15 32.20 -16.62
CA SER A 3 16.35 32.31 -15.17
C SER A 3 17.82 32.55 -14.84
N SER A 4 18.10 33.52 -13.97
CA SER A 4 19.47 33.78 -13.47
C SER A 4 20.00 32.65 -12.60
N MET A 5 19.13 31.75 -12.14
CA MET A 5 19.48 30.62 -11.28
C MET A 5 18.66 29.37 -11.63
N GLN A 6 19.32 28.22 -11.60
CA GLN A 6 18.69 26.92 -11.82
C GLN A 6 19.17 25.93 -10.77
N VAL A 7 18.25 25.11 -10.25
CA VAL A 7 18.59 24.00 -9.34
C VAL A 7 18.54 22.70 -10.11
N VAL A 8 19.64 21.95 -10.04
CA VAL A 8 19.79 20.66 -10.71
C VAL A 8 19.99 19.59 -9.65
N ILE A 9 19.06 18.65 -9.61
CA ILE A 9 19.14 17.44 -8.77
C ILE A 9 18.84 16.21 -9.63
N PRO A 10 19.50 15.07 -9.38
CA PRO A 10 19.18 13.83 -10.08
C PRO A 10 17.71 13.46 -9.87
N PRO A 11 16.98 13.05 -10.91
CA PRO A 11 15.61 12.55 -10.78
C PRO A 11 15.65 11.15 -10.16
N THR A 12 15.72 11.08 -8.84
CA THR A 12 15.91 9.86 -8.06
C THR A 12 14.80 9.70 -7.04
N THR A 13 14.39 8.46 -6.76
CA THR A 13 13.68 8.10 -5.52
C THR A 13 14.76 7.81 -4.48
N TYR A 14 14.82 8.64 -3.45
CA TYR A 14 15.81 8.53 -2.39
C TYR A 14 15.34 7.57 -1.30
N CYS A 15 16.29 6.89 -0.67
CA CYS A 15 16.03 6.12 0.55
C CYS A 15 16.46 6.92 1.78
N SER A 16 15.79 6.73 2.91
CA SER A 16 16.27 7.22 4.20
C SER A 16 17.73 6.81 4.44
N GLY A 17 18.50 7.62 5.15
CA GLY A 17 19.94 7.42 5.38
C GLY A 17 20.85 7.68 4.18
N SER A 18 20.32 7.83 2.96
CA SER A 18 21.12 8.11 1.77
C SER A 18 21.46 9.58 1.63
N TYR A 19 22.30 9.90 0.65
CA TYR A 19 22.64 11.28 0.34
C TYR A 19 21.78 11.84 -0.79
N LEU A 20 21.31 13.07 -0.61
CA LEU A 20 20.76 13.92 -1.65
C LEU A 20 21.84 14.89 -2.08
N GLU A 21 22.28 14.79 -3.32
CA GLU A 21 23.32 15.64 -3.92
C GLU A 21 22.72 16.43 -5.08
N GLY A 22 23.25 17.61 -5.31
CA GLY A 22 22.82 18.46 -6.40
C GLY A 22 23.68 19.70 -6.53
N GLU A 23 23.32 20.56 -7.46
CA GLU A 23 23.98 21.84 -7.68
C GLU A 23 22.99 22.96 -7.94
N VAL A 24 23.36 24.17 -7.55
CA VAL A 24 22.71 25.40 -7.96
C VAL A 24 23.61 26.07 -9.00
N GLN A 25 23.11 26.25 -10.21
CA GLN A 25 23.79 26.94 -11.29
C GLN A 25 23.38 28.41 -11.27
N LEU A 26 24.35 29.29 -11.10
CA LEU A 26 24.19 30.74 -11.08
C LEU A 26 24.80 31.35 -12.35
N SER A 27 23.97 31.89 -13.22
CA SER A 27 24.41 32.51 -14.47
C SER A 27 24.70 33.99 -14.26
N PHE A 28 25.98 34.36 -14.25
CA PHE A 28 26.42 35.75 -14.11
C PHE A 28 26.06 36.62 -15.32
N ARG A 29 25.93 36.00 -16.48
CA ARG A 29 25.40 36.68 -17.67
C ARG A 29 23.93 37.11 -17.46
N HIS A 30 23.08 36.17 -17.05
CA HIS A 30 21.67 36.49 -16.83
C HIS A 30 21.46 37.39 -15.61
N LEU A 31 22.34 37.33 -14.58
CA LEU A 31 22.32 38.30 -13.47
C LEU A 31 22.48 39.72 -13.98
N ARG A 32 23.45 39.92 -14.88
CA ARG A 32 23.72 41.25 -15.48
C ARG A 32 22.55 41.69 -16.39
N GLU A 33 22.08 40.81 -17.24
CA GLU A 33 20.98 41.07 -18.18
C GLU A 33 19.66 41.40 -17.45
N ASN A 34 19.33 40.70 -16.35
CA ASN A 34 18.12 40.92 -15.57
C ASN A 34 18.26 42.00 -14.49
N GLY A 35 19.45 42.53 -14.25
CA GLY A 35 19.73 43.49 -13.17
C GLY A 35 19.64 42.83 -11.77
N ASP A 36 19.69 41.50 -11.67
CA ASP A 36 19.63 40.79 -10.41
C ASP A 36 20.93 40.96 -9.62
N ARG A 37 20.80 41.28 -8.33
CA ARG A 37 21.94 41.36 -7.40
C ARG A 37 21.67 40.51 -6.20
N PHE A 38 22.24 39.28 -6.16
CA PHE A 38 22.09 38.40 -5.02
C PHE A 38 23.19 38.69 -3.97
N GLU A 39 22.81 38.59 -2.70
CA GLU A 39 23.72 38.71 -1.55
C GLU A 39 24.12 37.35 -1.01
N LYS A 40 23.15 36.43 -0.90
CA LYS A 40 23.32 35.09 -0.34
C LYS A 40 22.44 34.10 -1.06
N ILE A 41 22.96 32.88 -1.21
CA ILE A 41 22.22 31.74 -1.74
C ILE A 41 22.34 30.60 -0.75
N TRP A 42 21.20 30.06 -0.34
CA TRP A 42 21.16 28.84 0.46
C TRP A 42 20.12 27.86 -0.05
N VAL A 43 20.32 26.61 0.33
CA VAL A 43 19.37 25.52 0.11
C VAL A 43 18.90 24.99 1.44
N THR A 44 17.61 24.61 1.50
CA THR A 44 16.99 24.01 2.67
C THR A 44 16.23 22.78 2.24
N LEU A 45 16.57 21.64 2.81
CA LEU A 45 15.84 20.38 2.64
C LEU A 45 14.92 20.18 3.84
N ARG A 46 13.60 20.10 3.61
CA ARG A 46 12.58 19.96 4.66
C ARG A 46 11.74 18.72 4.46
N GLY A 47 11.47 18.05 5.58
CA GLY A 47 10.45 17.03 5.68
C GLY A 47 9.34 17.47 6.64
N ARG A 48 8.08 17.27 6.25
CA ARG A 48 6.93 17.55 7.10
C ARG A 48 5.81 16.57 6.84
N ALA A 49 5.08 16.22 7.89
CA ALA A 49 3.79 15.56 7.77
C ALA A 49 2.66 16.58 7.94
N ILE A 50 1.57 16.39 7.22
CA ILE A 50 0.36 17.20 7.27
C ILE A 50 -0.77 16.29 7.70
N CYS A 51 -1.47 16.66 8.75
CA CYS A 51 -2.64 15.99 9.28
C CYS A 51 -3.80 16.96 9.30
N VAL A 52 -4.91 16.59 8.66
CA VAL A 52 -6.13 17.39 8.64
C VAL A 52 -7.29 16.50 9.02
N CYS A 53 -8.04 16.89 10.04
CA CYS A 53 -9.34 16.33 10.39
C CYS A 53 -10.41 17.38 10.08
N ALA A 54 -11.35 17.05 9.21
CA ALA A 54 -12.41 17.96 8.81
C ALA A 54 -13.78 17.34 9.05
N ASP A 55 -14.71 18.13 9.58
CA ASP A 55 -16.14 17.84 9.61
C ASP A 55 -16.91 18.91 8.83
N ASN A 56 -18.24 18.87 8.86
CA ASN A 56 -19.09 19.79 8.07
C ASN A 56 -18.90 21.27 8.44
N ASP A 57 -18.41 21.57 9.65
CA ASP A 57 -18.39 22.93 10.19
C ASP A 57 -16.99 23.45 10.53
N SER A 58 -15.99 22.57 10.62
CA SER A 58 -14.64 22.95 11.04
C SER A 58 -13.56 22.04 10.47
N GLU A 59 -12.38 22.60 10.27
CA GLU A 59 -11.18 21.92 9.83
C GLU A 59 -10.05 22.19 10.83
N ASP A 60 -9.56 21.14 11.45
CA ASP A 60 -8.38 21.19 12.30
C ASP A 60 -7.17 20.66 11.51
N HIS A 61 -6.10 21.41 11.49
CA HIS A 61 -4.88 21.00 10.81
C HIS A 61 -3.66 21.06 11.71
N GLU A 62 -2.76 20.15 11.51
CA GLU A 62 -1.46 20.11 12.19
C GLU A 62 -0.36 19.80 11.17
N THR A 63 0.74 20.53 11.27
CA THR A 63 1.94 20.25 10.51
C THR A 63 3.03 19.80 11.45
N ILE A 64 3.49 18.57 11.28
CA ILE A 64 4.53 17.95 12.10
C ILE A 64 5.86 18.09 11.35
N PRO A 65 6.83 18.86 11.86
CA PRO A 65 8.15 18.91 11.28
C PRO A 65 8.86 17.57 11.49
N LEU A 66 9.41 17.01 10.40
CA LEU A 66 10.22 15.79 10.47
C LEU A 66 11.69 16.14 10.56
N PHE A 67 12.16 17.04 9.70
CA PHE A 67 13.52 17.61 9.75
C PHE A 67 13.60 18.90 8.93
N ASP A 68 14.63 19.71 9.22
CA ASP A 68 14.99 20.95 8.50
C ASP A 68 16.52 21.04 8.42
N LEU A 69 17.08 20.86 7.24
CA LEU A 69 18.51 20.87 6.98
C LEU A 69 18.83 22.03 6.03
N SER A 70 19.61 23.00 6.48
CA SER A 70 19.93 24.20 5.69
C SER A 70 21.44 24.31 5.46
N ARG A 71 21.82 24.81 4.27
CA ARG A 71 23.21 25.06 3.90
C ARG A 71 23.34 26.36 3.12
N LEU A 72 24.22 27.24 3.58
CA LEU A 72 24.65 28.42 2.82
C LEU A 72 25.60 27.95 1.73
N LEU A 73 25.30 28.26 0.48
CA LEU A 73 26.10 27.88 -0.66
C LEU A 73 27.02 28.99 -1.15
N TRP A 74 26.54 30.24 -1.12
CA TRP A 74 27.30 31.34 -1.68
C TRP A 74 26.93 32.65 -0.99
N THR A 75 27.93 33.52 -0.90
CA THR A 75 27.78 34.92 -0.48
C THR A 75 28.40 35.78 -1.56
N ASN A 76 27.86 36.97 -1.81
CA ASN A 76 28.38 37.90 -2.82
C ASN A 76 29.89 38.15 -2.59
N GLY A 77 30.66 37.88 -3.63
CA GLY A 77 32.12 38.05 -3.58
C GLY A 77 32.91 36.83 -3.08
N SER A 78 32.25 35.74 -2.60
CA SER A 78 32.97 34.55 -2.11
C SER A 78 33.60 33.71 -3.23
N GLU A 79 32.85 33.55 -4.33
CA GLU A 79 33.30 32.78 -5.50
C GLU A 79 32.73 33.39 -6.78
N TYR A 80 33.45 33.18 -7.89
CA TYR A 80 33.11 33.61 -9.23
C TYR A 80 33.14 32.43 -10.21
N PRO A 81 32.46 32.51 -11.37
CA PRO A 81 32.58 31.48 -12.38
C PRO A 81 33.99 31.32 -12.93
N PRO A 82 34.40 30.15 -13.41
CA PRO A 82 35.68 29.92 -14.10
C PRO A 82 35.84 30.90 -15.29
N PRO A 83 37.10 31.20 -15.68
CA PRO A 83 37.41 32.20 -16.73
C PRO A 83 36.72 31.93 -18.09
N ASP A 84 36.42 30.68 -18.40
CA ASP A 84 35.83 30.17 -19.63
C ASP A 84 34.31 29.95 -19.54
N SER A 85 33.70 30.35 -18.42
CA SER A 85 32.27 30.12 -18.16
C SER A 85 31.60 31.33 -17.53
N ASP A 86 30.37 31.61 -17.88
CA ASP A 86 29.52 32.58 -17.20
C ASP A 86 28.66 31.95 -16.08
N VAL A 87 28.85 30.64 -15.80
CA VAL A 87 28.01 29.87 -14.85
C VAL A 87 28.87 29.41 -13.68
N LEU A 88 28.50 29.85 -12.47
CA LEU A 88 29.03 29.33 -11.22
C LEU A 88 28.18 28.14 -10.76
N ARG A 89 28.83 27.01 -10.51
CA ARG A 89 28.22 25.80 -10.00
C ARG A 89 28.45 25.65 -8.50
N LEU A 90 27.39 25.68 -7.72
CA LEU A 90 27.42 25.59 -6.26
C LEU A 90 26.88 24.22 -5.83
N PHE A 91 27.78 23.34 -5.44
CA PHE A 91 27.42 21.96 -5.07
C PHE A 91 26.89 21.88 -3.63
N PHE A 92 25.90 21.03 -3.42
CA PHE A 92 25.40 20.72 -2.08
C PHE A 92 25.18 19.21 -1.91
N ARG A 93 25.25 18.78 -0.66
CA ARG A 93 24.99 17.41 -0.24
C ARG A 93 24.33 17.44 1.12
N PHE A 94 23.20 16.71 1.24
CA PHE A 94 22.48 16.48 2.50
C PHE A 94 22.44 14.98 2.77
N GLN A 95 22.72 14.58 3.99
CA GLN A 95 22.42 13.24 4.46
C GLN A 95 20.97 13.22 4.94
N LEU A 96 20.14 12.31 4.40
CA LEU A 96 18.79 12.11 4.85
C LEU A 96 18.79 11.42 6.21
N PRO A 97 17.87 11.73 7.12
CA PRO A 97 17.72 10.96 8.35
C PRO A 97 17.39 9.49 8.05
N ASP A 98 17.79 8.59 8.94
CA ASP A 98 17.63 7.15 8.77
C ASP A 98 16.18 6.70 8.95
N ASP A 99 15.43 7.38 9.82
CA ASP A 99 14.04 7.05 10.14
C ASP A 99 13.12 8.18 9.66
N VAL A 100 12.73 8.10 8.38
CA VAL A 100 11.73 9.01 7.81
C VAL A 100 10.63 8.21 7.10
N PRO A 101 9.36 8.61 7.26
CA PRO A 101 8.24 7.96 6.60
C PRO A 101 8.29 8.14 5.08
N PRO A 102 7.54 7.33 4.31
CA PRO A 102 7.49 7.47 2.86
C PRO A 102 6.82 8.78 2.44
N SER A 103 7.29 9.37 1.33
CA SER A 103 6.57 10.46 0.67
C SER A 103 5.19 10.00 0.25
N LEU A 104 4.17 10.73 0.65
CA LEU A 104 2.80 10.47 0.22
C LEU A 104 1.94 11.75 0.33
N LEU A 105 0.87 11.78 -0.42
CA LEU A 105 -0.20 12.75 -0.26
C LEU A 105 -1.52 12.03 -0.54
N ASP A 106 -2.34 11.92 0.48
CA ASP A 106 -3.66 11.33 0.40
C ASP A 106 -4.71 12.39 0.72
N ARG A 107 -5.59 12.63 -0.24
CA ARG A 107 -6.79 13.46 -0.09
C ARG A 107 -7.99 12.53 -0.02
N THR A 108 -8.24 11.98 1.15
CA THR A 108 -9.29 10.99 1.35
C THR A 108 -10.60 11.66 1.72
N GLY A 109 -11.39 11.98 0.70
CA GLY A 109 -12.81 12.37 0.87
C GLY A 109 -13.07 13.64 1.67
N PRO A 110 -14.31 13.85 2.10
CA PRO A 110 -14.71 15.07 2.82
C PRO A 110 -14.15 15.19 4.26
N GLY A 111 -13.56 14.11 4.79
CA GLY A 111 -13.16 14.04 6.21
C GLY A 111 -11.72 14.42 6.52
N GLY A 112 -10.81 14.51 5.55
CA GLY A 112 -9.44 14.83 5.95
C GLY A 112 -8.38 14.68 4.86
N THR A 113 -7.18 15.14 5.19
CA THR A 113 -5.99 14.97 4.35
C THR A 113 -4.83 14.49 5.21
N ALA A 114 -4.11 13.49 4.74
CA ALA A 114 -2.87 13.04 5.33
C ALA A 114 -1.76 13.11 4.28
N GLY A 115 -0.60 13.65 4.66
CA GLY A 115 0.51 13.77 3.72
C GLY A 115 1.86 13.76 4.42
N VAL A 116 2.87 13.23 3.73
CA VAL A 116 4.27 13.33 4.10
C VAL A 116 5.01 13.91 2.90
N LEU A 117 5.50 15.13 3.06
CA LEU A 117 6.08 15.92 1.99
C LEU A 117 7.52 16.26 2.27
N TYR A 118 8.37 16.05 1.28
CA TYR A 118 9.77 16.45 1.30
C TYR A 118 10.04 17.43 0.16
N SER A 119 10.74 18.51 0.46
CA SER A 119 11.05 19.53 -0.52
C SER A 119 12.44 20.14 -0.31
N LEU A 120 13.14 20.37 -1.41
CA LEU A 120 14.31 21.21 -1.45
C LEU A 120 13.87 22.63 -1.84
N THR A 121 14.15 23.59 -0.98
CA THR A 121 13.88 25.00 -1.23
C THR A 121 15.22 25.73 -1.41
N THR A 122 15.42 26.33 -2.58
CA THR A 122 16.54 27.21 -2.83
C THR A 122 16.09 28.65 -2.73
N VAL A 123 16.83 29.46 -1.99
CA VAL A 123 16.53 30.86 -1.76
C VAL A 123 17.77 31.70 -2.11
N ALA A 124 17.57 32.69 -2.99
CA ALA A 124 18.57 33.72 -3.21
C ALA A 124 18.02 35.06 -2.71
N VAL A 125 18.71 35.63 -1.73
CA VAL A 125 18.40 36.97 -1.18
C VAL A 125 18.95 38.00 -2.10
N ARG A 126 18.08 38.94 -2.52
CA ARG A 126 18.47 40.09 -3.35
C ARG A 126 18.97 41.25 -2.49
N ALA A 127 19.95 41.97 -2.99
CA ALA A 127 20.39 43.22 -2.39
C ALA A 127 19.28 44.27 -2.37
N GLY A 128 19.12 44.98 -1.22
CA GLY A 128 18.14 46.05 -1.04
C GLY A 128 16.97 45.62 -0.15
N ARG A 129 16.51 46.60 0.67
CA ARG A 129 15.51 46.34 1.74
C ARG A 129 14.10 45.95 1.25
N SER A 130 13.78 46.14 -0.05
CA SER A 130 12.41 45.95 -0.57
C SER A 130 12.26 44.87 -1.64
N THR A 131 13.29 44.07 -1.89
CA THR A 131 13.24 43.09 -2.98
C THR A 131 12.85 41.69 -2.47
N ARG A 132 11.84 41.08 -3.14
CA ARG A 132 11.46 39.70 -2.84
C ARG A 132 12.63 38.76 -3.15
N PRO A 133 12.96 37.81 -2.25
CA PRO A 133 13.96 36.79 -2.53
C PRO A 133 13.46 35.91 -3.69
N TRP A 134 14.40 35.47 -4.53
CA TRP A 134 14.12 34.42 -5.48
C TRP A 134 13.99 33.10 -4.74
N LYS A 135 12.94 32.34 -5.04
CA LYS A 135 12.68 31.03 -4.41
C LYS A 135 12.32 29.99 -5.45
N GLN A 136 12.87 28.80 -5.33
CA GLN A 136 12.48 27.64 -6.08
C GLN A 136 12.22 26.50 -5.12
N HIS A 137 11.07 25.83 -5.29
CA HIS A 137 10.70 24.63 -4.54
C HIS A 137 10.78 23.42 -5.47
N THR A 138 11.50 22.41 -5.05
CA THR A 138 11.64 21.15 -5.79
C THR A 138 11.17 20.02 -4.90
N PRO A 139 10.09 19.30 -5.26
CA PRO A 139 9.62 18.16 -4.48
C PRO A 139 10.62 17.01 -4.57
N ILE A 140 10.84 16.36 -3.43
CA ILE A 140 11.73 15.19 -3.31
C ILE A 140 10.86 13.98 -2.95
N VAL A 141 11.17 12.83 -3.53
CA VAL A 141 10.53 11.57 -3.15
C VAL A 141 11.49 10.74 -2.33
N ILE A 142 11.09 10.46 -1.10
CA ILE A 142 11.84 9.65 -0.14
C ILE A 142 10.99 8.44 0.24
N VAL A 143 11.63 7.28 0.37
CA VAL A 143 11.05 6.06 0.91
C VAL A 143 11.91 5.56 2.08
N PRO A 144 11.33 4.88 3.06
CA PRO A 144 12.10 4.22 4.10
C PRO A 144 13.07 3.22 3.49
N ARG A 145 14.30 3.19 4.00
CA ARG A 145 15.27 2.15 3.65
C ARG A 145 14.80 0.81 4.22
N ASP A 146 15.02 -0.22 3.45
CA ASP A 146 14.60 -1.57 3.78
C ASP A 146 15.77 -2.55 3.61
N ASP A 147 16.42 -2.85 4.71
CA ASP A 147 17.56 -3.77 4.76
C ASP A 147 17.11 -5.25 4.94
N VAL A 148 15.83 -5.50 5.21
CA VAL A 148 15.28 -6.83 5.50
C VAL A 148 14.78 -7.53 4.23
N SER A 149 14.25 -6.78 3.29
CA SER A 149 13.60 -7.30 2.08
C SER A 149 14.49 -8.19 1.19
N PRO A 150 15.80 -7.95 1.02
CA PRO A 150 16.61 -8.84 0.19
C PRO A 150 16.59 -10.30 0.67
N LEU A 151 16.64 -10.51 1.99
CA LEU A 151 16.57 -11.84 2.59
C LEU A 151 15.16 -12.45 2.48
N LEU A 152 14.13 -11.64 2.73
CA LEU A 152 12.73 -12.08 2.60
C LEU A 152 12.38 -12.41 1.16
N THR A 153 12.82 -11.63 0.19
CA THR A 153 12.57 -11.90 -1.22
C THR A 153 13.15 -13.26 -1.62
N GLN A 154 14.34 -13.59 -1.16
CA GLN A 154 14.94 -14.90 -1.40
C GLN A 154 14.09 -16.04 -0.80
N SER A 155 13.64 -15.89 0.44
CA SER A 155 12.76 -16.87 1.09
C SER A 155 11.43 -17.05 0.36
N LEU A 156 10.83 -15.95 -0.12
CA LEU A 156 9.57 -15.99 -0.88
C LEU A 156 9.74 -16.66 -2.26
N VAL A 157 10.90 -16.53 -2.89
CA VAL A 157 11.20 -17.17 -4.18
C VAL A 157 11.47 -18.66 -4.02
N THR A 158 12.11 -19.08 -2.91
CA THR A 158 12.47 -20.48 -2.65
C THR A 158 11.39 -21.26 -1.89
N ASP A 159 10.22 -20.65 -1.61
CA ASP A 159 9.13 -21.20 -0.79
C ASP A 159 9.60 -21.67 0.60
N ALA A 160 10.69 -21.09 1.11
CA ALA A 160 11.29 -21.43 2.41
C ALA A 160 10.71 -20.57 3.54
N PHE A 161 9.40 -20.70 3.81
CA PHE A 161 8.70 -19.96 4.86
C PHE A 161 7.60 -20.80 5.51
N ALA A 162 7.24 -20.43 6.74
CA ALA A 162 6.03 -20.91 7.39
C ALA A 162 4.80 -20.15 6.88
N TRP A 163 3.61 -20.71 7.07
CA TRP A 163 2.35 -20.09 6.70
C TRP A 163 1.64 -19.57 7.95
N ARG A 164 1.16 -18.32 7.92
CA ARG A 164 0.19 -17.82 8.88
C ARG A 164 -1.19 -17.80 8.24
N THR A 165 -2.21 -18.21 9.00
CA THR A 165 -3.56 -18.44 8.48
C THR A 165 -4.58 -17.64 9.28
N GLY A 166 -5.38 -16.85 8.57
CA GLY A 166 -6.60 -16.25 9.09
C GLY A 166 -7.82 -17.03 8.62
N HIS A 167 -8.87 -17.11 9.42
CA HIS A 167 -10.07 -17.83 9.03
C HIS A 167 -11.36 -17.11 9.40
N LYS A 168 -12.42 -17.43 8.66
CA LYS A 168 -13.78 -16.98 8.94
C LYS A 168 -14.78 -18.09 8.63
N SER A 169 -15.73 -18.28 9.52
CA SER A 169 -16.87 -19.18 9.30
C SER A 169 -18.16 -18.37 9.25
N LYS A 170 -19.09 -18.80 8.39
CA LYS A 170 -20.40 -18.18 8.24
C LYS A 170 -21.43 -19.23 7.92
N GLN A 171 -22.65 -19.07 8.46
CA GLN A 171 -23.81 -19.82 8.04
C GLN A 171 -24.38 -19.17 6.78
N VAL A 172 -24.68 -20.00 5.78
CA VAL A 172 -25.26 -19.60 4.50
C VAL A 172 -26.49 -20.45 4.23
N ARG A 173 -27.42 -19.93 3.44
CA ARG A 173 -28.61 -20.71 3.02
C ARG A 173 -28.96 -20.45 1.56
N ARG A 174 -29.54 -21.46 0.91
CA ARG A 174 -29.82 -21.42 -0.52
C ARG A 174 -30.89 -20.39 -0.89
N ALA A 175 -31.90 -20.23 -0.05
CA ALA A 175 -33.01 -19.33 -0.25
C ALA A 175 -33.58 -18.85 1.11
N LEU A 176 -34.63 -18.04 1.08
CA LEU A 176 -35.23 -17.48 2.29
C LEU A 176 -35.65 -18.53 3.32
N TRP A 177 -36.06 -19.72 2.87
CA TRP A 177 -36.63 -20.81 3.67
C TRP A 177 -35.77 -22.09 3.69
N GLY A 178 -34.55 -22.04 3.13
CA GLY A 178 -33.63 -23.20 3.10
C GLY A 178 -32.94 -23.46 4.43
N ASP A 179 -32.51 -24.71 4.63
CA ASP A 179 -31.67 -25.09 5.76
C ASP A 179 -30.31 -24.38 5.72
N TYR A 180 -29.74 -24.14 6.90
CA TYR A 180 -28.43 -23.52 7.04
C TYR A 180 -27.32 -24.56 6.79
N ALA A 181 -26.39 -24.14 5.97
CA ALA A 181 -25.10 -24.80 5.75
C ALA A 181 -23.97 -23.92 6.30
N THR A 182 -22.82 -24.49 6.51
CA THR A 182 -21.66 -23.76 7.05
C THR A 182 -20.56 -23.65 5.99
N VAL A 183 -20.04 -22.45 5.82
CA VAL A 183 -18.85 -22.19 5.01
C VAL A 183 -17.73 -21.71 5.92
N ARG A 184 -16.55 -22.29 5.78
CA ARG A 184 -15.30 -21.85 6.41
C ARG A 184 -14.29 -21.52 5.34
N ILE A 185 -13.71 -20.33 5.41
CA ILE A 185 -12.63 -19.86 4.54
C ILE A 185 -11.40 -19.65 5.40
N GLU A 186 -10.26 -20.13 4.90
CA GLU A 186 -8.94 -19.90 5.48
C GLU A 186 -8.07 -19.23 4.43
N LEU A 187 -7.49 -18.08 4.78
CA LEU A 187 -6.49 -17.39 3.98
C LEU A 187 -5.13 -17.61 4.62
N SER A 188 -4.21 -18.19 3.87
CA SER A 188 -2.83 -18.40 4.30
C SER A 188 -1.89 -17.56 3.44
N ILE A 189 -0.99 -16.85 4.11
CA ILE A 189 0.11 -16.09 3.51
C ILE A 189 1.40 -16.45 4.26
N PRO A 190 2.60 -16.18 3.69
CA PRO A 190 3.85 -16.39 4.40
C PRO A 190 3.84 -15.73 5.78
N ASP A 191 4.36 -16.44 6.77
CA ASP A 191 4.56 -15.90 8.12
C ASP A 191 5.82 -15.04 8.14
N ALA A 192 5.73 -13.91 7.45
CA ALA A 192 6.78 -12.92 7.35
C ALA A 192 6.34 -11.65 8.09
N PRO A 193 7.26 -10.97 8.80
CA PRO A 193 6.96 -9.74 9.52
C PRO A 193 6.55 -8.61 8.59
N VAL A 194 7.09 -8.59 7.37
CA VAL A 194 6.87 -7.54 6.37
C VAL A 194 6.81 -8.13 4.95
N PHE A 195 6.20 -7.40 4.02
CA PHE A 195 6.13 -7.75 2.61
C PHE A 195 6.71 -6.62 1.75
N PRO A 196 7.74 -6.90 0.93
CA PRO A 196 8.33 -5.91 0.06
C PRO A 196 7.38 -5.52 -1.08
N LEU A 197 7.42 -4.26 -1.48
CA LEU A 197 6.74 -3.79 -2.68
C LEU A 197 7.25 -4.53 -3.92
N PHE A 198 6.36 -4.70 -4.91
CA PHE A 198 6.66 -5.28 -6.22
C PHE A 198 7.21 -6.70 -6.19
N THR A 199 7.16 -7.35 -5.04
CA THR A 199 7.60 -8.75 -4.87
C THR A 199 6.37 -9.66 -4.88
N PRO A 200 6.37 -10.75 -5.66
CA PRO A 200 5.30 -11.72 -5.66
C PRO A 200 5.22 -12.44 -4.31
N VAL A 201 4.09 -12.29 -3.62
CA VAL A 201 3.80 -12.94 -2.33
C VAL A 201 2.83 -14.08 -2.57
N PRO A 202 3.20 -15.34 -2.31
CA PRO A 202 2.31 -16.47 -2.47
C PRO A 202 1.18 -16.44 -1.44
N PHE A 203 0.03 -16.96 -1.84
CA PHE A 203 -1.12 -17.14 -0.96
C PHE A 203 -1.85 -18.44 -1.24
N LYS A 204 -2.60 -18.93 -0.25
CA LYS A 204 -3.55 -20.02 -0.38
C LYS A 204 -4.89 -19.61 0.21
N VAL A 205 -5.97 -20.01 -0.43
CA VAL A 205 -7.33 -19.87 0.09
C VAL A 205 -7.95 -21.27 0.17
N ASP A 206 -8.20 -21.74 1.37
CA ASP A 206 -8.89 -23.01 1.60
C ASP A 206 -10.37 -22.73 1.87
N VAL A 207 -11.24 -23.36 1.09
CA VAL A 207 -12.69 -23.25 1.22
C VAL A 207 -13.23 -24.61 1.65
N LYS A 208 -13.83 -24.66 2.84
CA LYS A 208 -14.55 -25.83 3.36
C LYS A 208 -16.02 -25.49 3.46
N THR A 209 -16.85 -26.28 2.80
CA THR A 209 -18.31 -26.17 2.92
C THR A 209 -18.85 -27.42 3.61
N THR A 210 -19.81 -27.22 4.49
CA THR A 210 -20.55 -28.28 5.17
C THR A 210 -22.03 -28.08 4.90
N ALA A 211 -22.64 -28.98 4.16
CA ALA A 211 -24.04 -28.91 3.79
C ALA A 211 -24.96 -29.02 5.03
N ALA A 212 -26.22 -28.66 4.87
CA ALA A 212 -27.24 -28.96 5.87
C ALA A 212 -27.32 -30.46 6.14
N LYS A 213 -27.87 -30.83 7.31
CA LYS A 213 -28.09 -32.21 7.67
C LYS A 213 -29.01 -32.89 6.67
N LEU A 214 -28.61 -34.04 6.15
CA LEU A 214 -29.36 -34.83 5.19
C LEU A 214 -29.52 -36.26 5.68
N THR A 215 -30.59 -36.89 5.22
CA THR A 215 -30.78 -38.33 5.36
C THR A 215 -30.60 -38.96 3.98
N ARG A 216 -29.72 -39.96 3.86
CA ARG A 216 -29.48 -40.69 2.62
C ARG A 216 -29.94 -42.14 2.77
N ARG A 217 -30.32 -42.79 1.68
CA ARG A 217 -30.53 -44.23 1.62
C ARG A 217 -29.17 -44.89 1.32
N ILE A 218 -28.86 -45.92 2.05
CA ILE A 218 -27.71 -46.79 1.79
C ILE A 218 -28.21 -47.85 0.78
N GLN A 219 -27.72 -47.81 -0.44
CA GLN A 219 -28.03 -48.87 -1.41
C GLN A 219 -27.18 -50.11 -1.07
N THR A 220 -27.70 -51.31 -1.35
CA THR A 220 -27.06 -52.59 -1.07
C THR A 220 -25.76 -52.80 -1.82
N ASP A 221 -25.48 -52.00 -2.86
CA ASP A 221 -24.25 -52.05 -3.67
C ASP A 221 -23.23 -50.97 -3.29
N GLY A 222 -23.45 -50.26 -2.18
CA GLY A 222 -22.55 -49.17 -1.71
C GLY A 222 -22.61 -47.89 -2.53
N ARG A 223 -23.44 -47.81 -3.55
CA ARG A 223 -23.61 -46.58 -4.32
C ARG A 223 -24.56 -45.62 -3.62
N VAL A 224 -24.23 -44.39 -3.63
CA VAL A 224 -24.98 -43.32 -2.95
C VAL A 224 -25.66 -42.43 -3.99
N ASP A 225 -26.97 -42.50 -4.08
CA ASP A 225 -27.75 -41.54 -4.85
C ASP A 225 -27.91 -40.21 -4.10
N ALA A 226 -26.87 -39.40 -4.15
CA ALA A 226 -27.02 -37.99 -3.79
C ALA A 226 -27.34 -37.21 -5.06
N LYS A 227 -28.56 -36.73 -5.19
CA LYS A 227 -28.87 -35.75 -6.23
C LYS A 227 -27.94 -34.57 -6.07
N PRO A 228 -27.14 -34.18 -7.10
CA PRO A 228 -26.18 -33.08 -7.02
C PRO A 228 -26.79 -31.78 -6.50
N GLU A 229 -28.10 -31.60 -6.74
CA GLU A 229 -28.90 -30.43 -6.34
C GLU A 229 -29.08 -30.28 -4.82
N GLN A 230 -28.86 -31.33 -4.04
CA GLN A 230 -29.03 -31.32 -2.58
C GLN A 230 -27.77 -30.84 -1.83
N ILE A 231 -26.65 -30.72 -2.52
CA ILE A 231 -25.39 -30.34 -1.87
C ILE A 231 -25.14 -28.85 -2.07
N PHE A 232 -25.51 -28.11 -1.06
CA PHE A 232 -25.29 -26.67 -1.00
C PHE A 232 -24.59 -26.30 0.31
N PRO A 233 -23.67 -25.34 0.30
CA PRO A 233 -23.04 -24.68 -0.85
C PRO A 233 -21.90 -25.53 -1.42
N THR A 234 -21.62 -25.33 -2.73
CA THR A 234 -20.44 -25.90 -3.37
C THR A 234 -19.33 -24.86 -3.37
N PRO A 235 -18.06 -25.23 -3.10
CA PRO A 235 -16.94 -24.34 -3.34
C PRO A 235 -16.97 -23.79 -4.78
N PRO A 236 -16.59 -22.53 -5.01
CA PRO A 236 -16.52 -21.99 -6.37
C PRO A 236 -15.63 -22.87 -7.27
N ALA A 237 -16.08 -23.15 -8.48
CA ALA A 237 -15.27 -23.91 -9.44
C ALA A 237 -14.08 -23.12 -9.98
N ASP A 238 -14.19 -21.80 -9.95
CA ASP A 238 -13.20 -20.86 -10.46
C ASP A 238 -12.97 -19.74 -9.42
N ALA A 239 -11.72 -19.38 -9.25
CA ALA A 239 -11.30 -18.29 -8.38
C ALA A 239 -11.44 -16.90 -9.01
N SER A 240 -11.82 -16.79 -10.28
CA SER A 240 -12.04 -15.49 -10.97
C SER A 240 -13.08 -14.62 -10.28
N GLN A 241 -14.01 -15.24 -9.55
CA GLN A 241 -15.05 -14.55 -8.79
C GLN A 241 -14.56 -14.04 -7.42
N PHE A 242 -13.36 -14.43 -6.99
CA PHE A 242 -12.80 -13.96 -5.72
C PHE A 242 -12.41 -12.50 -5.85
N LYS A 243 -12.70 -11.73 -4.81
CA LYS A 243 -12.27 -10.34 -4.72
C LYS A 243 -11.14 -10.24 -3.70
N PHE A 244 -9.93 -10.00 -4.22
CA PHE A 244 -8.78 -9.67 -3.41
C PHE A 244 -8.70 -8.16 -3.28
N GLN A 245 -8.58 -7.66 -2.07
CA GLN A 245 -8.56 -6.24 -1.76
C GLN A 245 -7.53 -5.95 -0.70
N LEU A 246 -6.84 -4.84 -0.84
CA LEU A 246 -6.02 -4.27 0.20
C LEU A 246 -6.81 -3.13 0.85
N VAL A 247 -7.22 -3.34 2.08
CA VAL A 247 -7.92 -2.34 2.88
C VAL A 247 -6.87 -1.53 3.62
N ARG A 248 -6.76 -0.26 3.29
CA ARG A 248 -5.91 0.68 3.98
C ARG A 248 -6.70 1.38 5.08
N ARG A 249 -6.14 1.44 6.26
CA ARG A 249 -6.64 2.22 7.38
C ARG A 249 -5.66 3.37 7.64
N THR A 250 -6.14 4.59 7.47
CA THR A 250 -5.38 5.80 7.77
C THR A 250 -5.96 6.39 9.05
N THR A 251 -5.21 6.38 10.12
CA THR A 251 -5.60 7.03 11.37
C THR A 251 -4.89 8.37 11.45
N VAL A 252 -5.67 9.44 11.56
CA VAL A 252 -5.18 10.82 11.69
C VAL A 252 -5.65 11.35 13.02
N ARG A 253 -4.74 11.91 13.82
CA ARG A 253 -5.08 12.56 15.09
C ARG A 253 -4.54 13.98 15.09
N VAL A 254 -5.46 14.94 15.27
CA VAL A 254 -5.14 16.36 15.38
C VAL A 254 -5.77 16.87 16.69
N GLN A 255 -4.95 17.36 17.60
CA GLN A 255 -5.39 17.80 18.92
C GLN A 255 -6.19 16.72 19.67
N LYS A 256 -7.50 16.92 19.84
CA LYS A 256 -8.42 15.98 20.52
C LYS A 256 -9.27 15.16 19.55
N ARG A 257 -9.13 15.39 18.25
CA ARG A 257 -9.86 14.68 17.20
C ARG A 257 -9.04 13.52 16.68
N GLU A 258 -9.70 12.41 16.48
CA GLU A 258 -9.13 11.23 15.81
C GLU A 258 -10.11 10.78 14.73
N GLU A 259 -9.58 10.57 13.56
CA GLU A 259 -10.33 10.06 12.43
C GLU A 259 -9.63 8.83 11.84
N THR A 260 -10.41 7.79 11.56
CA THR A 260 -9.93 6.61 10.85
C THR A 260 -10.64 6.50 9.52
N ILE A 261 -9.88 6.71 8.47
CA ILE A 261 -10.35 6.66 7.08
C ILE A 261 -9.98 5.31 6.50
N GLN A 262 -10.93 4.65 5.85
CA GLN A 262 -10.69 3.39 5.16
C GLN A 262 -10.78 3.60 3.65
N SER A 263 -9.79 3.11 2.94
CA SER A 263 -9.82 3.02 1.49
C SER A 263 -9.51 1.60 1.03
N VAL A 264 -10.09 1.21 -0.09
CA VAL A 264 -9.99 -0.14 -0.62
C VAL A 264 -9.33 -0.09 -2.00
N THR A 265 -8.20 -0.77 -2.13
CA THR A 265 -7.51 -0.93 -3.41
C THR A 265 -7.69 -2.38 -3.87
N PRO A 266 -8.22 -2.62 -5.08
CA PRO A 266 -8.25 -3.97 -5.64
C PRO A 266 -6.84 -4.53 -5.78
N CYS A 267 -6.66 -5.80 -5.41
CA CYS A 267 -5.44 -6.57 -5.65
C CYS A 267 -5.77 -7.65 -6.67
N THR A 268 -5.04 -7.70 -7.77
CA THR A 268 -5.20 -8.77 -8.75
C THR A 268 -4.07 -9.76 -8.57
N PRO A 269 -4.36 -11.08 -8.49
CA PRO A 269 -3.31 -12.09 -8.57
C PRO A 269 -2.45 -11.89 -9.82
N CYS A 270 -1.14 -11.99 -9.69
CA CYS A 270 -0.21 -11.78 -10.80
C CYS A 270 -0.04 -13.03 -11.67
N GLU A 271 -0.52 -14.17 -11.20
CA GLU A 271 -0.52 -15.46 -11.91
C GLU A 271 -1.94 -16.03 -11.89
N HIS A 272 -2.19 -17.00 -12.77
CA HIS A 272 -3.46 -17.73 -12.76
C HIS A 272 -3.65 -18.42 -11.42
N VAL A 273 -4.86 -18.33 -10.85
CA VAL A 273 -5.16 -19.00 -9.59
C VAL A 273 -5.38 -20.49 -9.86
N GLY A 274 -4.41 -21.28 -9.42
CA GLY A 274 -4.53 -22.75 -9.47
C GLY A 274 -5.61 -23.24 -8.52
N VAL A 275 -6.39 -24.23 -8.95
CA VAL A 275 -7.41 -24.88 -8.13
C VAL A 275 -7.03 -26.35 -7.95
N ASN A 276 -6.82 -26.77 -6.72
CA ASN A 276 -6.71 -28.20 -6.41
C ASN A 276 -8.09 -28.85 -6.50
N VAL A 277 -8.11 -30.11 -6.96
CA VAL A 277 -9.34 -30.86 -7.18
C VAL A 277 -10.22 -30.86 -5.92
N PRO A 278 -11.48 -30.42 -6.04
CA PRO A 278 -12.39 -30.41 -4.91
C PRO A 278 -12.60 -31.83 -4.36
N SER A 279 -12.36 -32.01 -3.07
CA SER A 279 -12.72 -33.24 -2.38
C SER A 279 -14.16 -33.16 -1.86
N LYS A 280 -14.87 -34.28 -1.91
CA LYS A 280 -16.24 -34.40 -1.43
C LYS A 280 -16.33 -35.66 -0.56
N GLU A 281 -16.76 -35.46 0.67
CA GLU A 281 -16.83 -36.50 1.67
C GLU A 281 -18.18 -36.48 2.38
N TRP A 282 -18.76 -37.65 2.60
CA TRP A 282 -19.91 -37.81 3.48
C TRP A 282 -19.43 -38.08 4.90
N VAL A 283 -19.88 -37.27 5.83
CA VAL A 283 -19.59 -37.44 7.25
C VAL A 283 -20.86 -37.89 7.95
N PRO A 284 -20.94 -39.18 8.38
CA PRO A 284 -22.09 -39.65 9.13
C PRO A 284 -22.18 -38.98 10.50
N MET A 285 -23.39 -38.72 10.92
CA MET A 285 -23.66 -38.16 12.26
C MET A 285 -24.17 -39.29 13.17
N PRO A 286 -23.68 -39.37 14.41
CA PRO A 286 -24.23 -40.33 15.37
C PRO A 286 -25.73 -40.03 15.61
N ASP A 287 -26.49 -41.10 15.74
CA ASP A 287 -27.91 -40.98 16.09
C ASP A 287 -28.06 -40.33 17.45
N ALA A 288 -28.94 -39.32 17.51
CA ALA A 288 -29.25 -38.70 18.79
C ALA A 288 -29.98 -39.68 19.67
N PRO A 289 -29.64 -39.76 20.99
CA PRO A 289 -30.38 -40.63 21.91
C PRO A 289 -31.86 -40.36 21.86
N GLY A 290 -32.70 -41.41 21.56
CA GLY A 290 -34.13 -41.31 21.47
C GLY A 290 -34.72 -41.23 20.05
N TRP A 291 -33.93 -41.23 18.97
CA TRP A 291 -34.38 -41.17 17.58
C TRP A 291 -34.16 -42.50 16.81
N SER A 292 -34.83 -43.55 17.24
CA SER A 292 -34.72 -44.88 16.64
C SER A 292 -35.59 -45.10 15.40
N HIS A 293 -35.99 -44.06 14.67
CA HIS A 293 -36.96 -44.21 13.56
C HIS A 293 -36.31 -44.20 12.17
N LEU A 294 -34.99 -44.28 12.05
CA LEU A 294 -34.37 -44.52 10.77
C LEU A 294 -34.50 -46.02 10.41
N SER A 295 -34.96 -46.31 9.20
CA SER A 295 -34.92 -47.67 8.68
C SER A 295 -33.49 -48.12 8.57
N SER A 296 -33.23 -49.42 8.68
CA SER A 296 -31.85 -50.02 8.59
C SER A 296 -31.05 -49.59 7.34
N ASN A 297 -31.75 -49.04 6.34
CA ASN A 297 -31.16 -48.58 5.09
C ASN A 297 -31.02 -47.01 5.01
N GLN A 298 -31.14 -46.30 6.13
CA GLN A 298 -31.04 -44.84 6.14
C GLN A 298 -29.92 -44.41 7.10
N GLU A 299 -29.13 -43.43 6.63
CA GLU A 299 -28.03 -42.83 7.38
C GLU A 299 -28.17 -41.30 7.38
N ARG A 300 -28.00 -40.69 8.55
CA ARG A 300 -27.91 -39.23 8.69
C ARG A 300 -26.47 -38.77 8.60
N GLY A 301 -26.28 -37.62 7.96
CA GLY A 301 -24.95 -37.04 7.89
C GLY A 301 -24.93 -35.70 7.19
N VAL A 302 -23.76 -35.26 6.86
CA VAL A 302 -23.51 -34.00 6.14
C VAL A 302 -22.50 -34.23 5.02
N TRP A 303 -22.67 -33.53 3.92
CA TRP A 303 -21.64 -33.46 2.90
C TRP A 303 -20.61 -32.38 3.27
N VAL A 304 -19.36 -32.75 3.30
CA VAL A 304 -18.22 -31.86 3.45
C VAL A 304 -17.51 -31.78 2.12
N GLN A 305 -17.29 -30.56 1.61
CA GLN A 305 -16.49 -30.34 0.40
C GLN A 305 -15.36 -29.38 0.73
N ARG A 306 -14.22 -29.60 0.08
CA ARG A 306 -13.02 -28.74 0.26
C ARG A 306 -12.45 -28.44 -1.11
N ALA A 307 -11.98 -27.19 -1.28
CA ALA A 307 -11.21 -26.78 -2.44
C ALA A 307 -10.10 -25.81 -1.96
N GLN A 308 -8.92 -25.93 -2.55
CA GLN A 308 -7.80 -25.04 -2.27
C GLN A 308 -7.42 -24.29 -3.53
N TYR A 309 -7.21 -22.98 -3.38
CA TYR A 309 -6.82 -22.06 -4.42
C TYR A 309 -5.48 -21.45 -4.05
N SER A 310 -4.57 -21.34 -5.01
CA SER A 310 -3.25 -20.76 -4.77
C SER A 310 -2.79 -19.90 -5.95
N SER A 311 -2.10 -18.82 -5.63
CA SER A 311 -1.45 -17.91 -6.59
C SER A 311 -0.51 -16.98 -5.84
N LYS A 312 -0.13 -15.86 -6.48
CA LYS A 312 0.71 -14.82 -5.90
C LYS A 312 0.05 -13.44 -6.05
N LEU A 313 0.25 -12.58 -5.07
CA LEU A 313 -0.14 -11.17 -5.07
C LEU A 313 1.10 -10.27 -5.13
N VAL A 314 0.96 -9.11 -5.76
CA VAL A 314 1.99 -8.07 -5.73
C VAL A 314 1.40 -6.81 -5.11
N PHE A 315 2.07 -6.28 -4.10
CA PHE A 315 1.68 -5.02 -3.48
C PHE A 315 2.32 -3.84 -4.20
N ASN A 316 1.50 -2.87 -4.58
CA ASN A 316 1.91 -1.63 -5.25
C ASN A 316 1.18 -0.44 -4.60
N VAL A 317 1.50 -0.17 -3.36
CA VAL A 317 0.91 0.88 -2.52
C VAL A 317 2.01 1.51 -1.68
N PRO A 318 1.81 2.70 -1.08
CA PRO A 318 2.78 3.26 -0.14
C PRO A 318 3.10 2.29 1.00
N PRO A 319 4.33 2.25 1.54
CA PRO A 319 4.66 1.42 2.71
C PRO A 319 3.82 1.76 3.94
N THR A 320 3.67 0.77 4.82
CA THR A 320 3.16 0.94 6.17
C THR A 320 4.09 1.86 6.96
N PHE A 321 3.55 2.80 7.71
CA PHE A 321 4.32 3.67 8.59
C PHE A 321 3.45 4.27 9.69
N SER A 322 4.09 4.84 10.72
CA SER A 322 3.46 5.68 11.73
C SER A 322 4.34 6.85 12.10
N ILE A 323 3.72 7.96 12.51
CA ILE A 323 4.39 9.15 13.04
C ILE A 323 3.81 9.39 14.43
N GLY A 324 4.48 8.84 15.43
CA GLY A 324 3.97 8.82 16.81
C GLY A 324 2.55 8.29 16.86
N ASP A 325 1.69 9.02 17.59
CA ASP A 325 0.24 8.77 17.68
C ASP A 325 -0.58 9.65 16.72
N ARG A 326 0.06 10.46 15.86
CA ARG A 326 -0.58 11.48 15.02
C ARG A 326 -1.05 10.98 13.68
N LEU A 327 -0.27 10.10 13.06
CA LEU A 327 -0.56 9.56 11.74
C LEU A 327 -0.13 8.11 11.68
N ALA A 328 -1.05 7.21 11.37
CA ALA A 328 -0.76 5.80 11.10
C ALA A 328 -1.36 5.37 9.78
N TRP A 329 -0.65 4.48 9.08
CA TRP A 329 -1.01 3.97 7.77
C TRP A 329 -0.82 2.45 7.76
N GLU A 330 -1.91 1.72 7.85
CA GLU A 330 -1.94 0.28 8.02
C GLU A 330 -2.69 -0.41 6.89
N TYR A 331 -2.36 -1.67 6.66
CA TYR A 331 -3.00 -2.46 5.62
C TYR A 331 -3.53 -3.79 6.13
N HIS A 332 -4.66 -4.21 5.57
CA HIS A 332 -5.23 -5.53 5.75
C HIS A 332 -5.52 -6.14 4.38
N LEU A 333 -5.00 -7.34 4.14
CA LEU A 333 -5.36 -8.14 2.98
C LEU A 333 -6.72 -8.78 3.25
N LYS A 334 -7.68 -8.51 2.37
CA LYS A 334 -9.05 -9.00 2.45
C LYS A 334 -9.36 -9.86 1.24
N VAL A 335 -9.88 -11.05 1.49
CA VAL A 335 -10.39 -11.94 0.45
C VAL A 335 -11.87 -12.16 0.67
N LYS A 336 -12.66 -11.93 -0.37
CA LYS A 336 -14.09 -12.15 -0.39
C LYS A 336 -14.40 -13.28 -1.38
N VAL A 337 -15.00 -14.35 -0.89
CA VAL A 337 -15.42 -15.51 -1.67
C VAL A 337 -16.95 -15.49 -1.79
N PRO A 338 -17.50 -15.41 -3.01
CA PRO A 338 -18.93 -15.40 -3.21
C PRO A 338 -19.52 -16.82 -3.13
N PHE A 339 -20.73 -16.91 -2.60
CA PHE A 339 -21.55 -18.11 -2.66
C PHE A 339 -22.95 -17.75 -3.18
N PRO A 340 -23.65 -18.70 -3.84
CA PRO A 340 -24.99 -18.45 -4.34
C PRO A 340 -25.95 -18.00 -3.24
N GLY A 341 -26.80 -17.01 -3.54
CA GLY A 341 -27.78 -16.42 -2.62
C GLY A 341 -27.34 -15.06 -2.06
N SER A 342 -28.34 -14.23 -1.77
CA SER A 342 -28.08 -12.87 -1.25
C SER A 342 -27.42 -12.91 0.12
N GLY A 343 -26.35 -12.16 0.28
CA GLY A 343 -25.64 -12.03 1.55
C GLY A 343 -24.81 -13.26 1.95
N ASN A 344 -24.64 -14.24 1.10
CA ASN A 344 -23.87 -15.46 1.41
C ASN A 344 -22.36 -15.30 1.25
N ASP A 345 -21.86 -14.17 0.77
CA ASP A 345 -20.43 -13.92 0.66
C ASP A 345 -19.73 -14.07 2.01
N VAL A 346 -18.58 -14.72 1.99
CA VAL A 346 -17.71 -14.87 3.17
C VAL A 346 -16.41 -14.10 2.94
N GLN A 347 -15.99 -13.37 3.96
CA GLN A 347 -14.82 -12.51 3.89
C GLN A 347 -13.84 -12.86 5.02
N VAL A 348 -12.58 -12.95 4.68
CA VAL A 348 -11.48 -13.09 5.64
C VAL A 348 -10.52 -11.92 5.45
N GLU A 349 -9.99 -11.40 6.54
CA GLU A 349 -9.11 -10.23 6.57
C GLU A 349 -7.92 -10.52 7.47
N MET A 350 -6.72 -10.17 7.02
CA MET A 350 -5.47 -10.34 7.76
C MET A 350 -4.61 -9.08 7.69
N PRO A 351 -3.99 -8.65 8.79
CA PRO A 351 -3.07 -7.52 8.78
C PRO A 351 -1.82 -7.87 7.97
N VAL A 352 -1.32 -6.90 7.20
CA VAL A 352 -0.09 -7.01 6.43
C VAL A 352 0.73 -5.74 6.58
N THR A 353 2.02 -5.88 6.87
CA THR A 353 2.97 -4.77 6.91
C THR A 353 3.72 -4.71 5.59
N ILE A 354 3.65 -3.59 4.91
CA ILE A 354 4.27 -3.40 3.60
C ILE A 354 5.46 -2.47 3.74
N VAL A 355 6.60 -2.87 3.17
CA VAL A 355 7.86 -2.10 3.21
C VAL A 355 8.31 -1.72 1.80
N SER A 356 9.25 -0.78 1.70
CA SER A 356 9.64 -0.22 0.41
C SER A 356 10.31 -1.23 -0.54
N GLY A 357 10.96 -2.25 -0.02
CA GLY A 357 11.77 -3.18 -0.81
C GLY A 357 13.05 -2.53 -1.39
N MET A 358 13.44 -1.36 -0.90
CA MET A 358 14.55 -0.58 -1.41
C MET A 358 15.64 -0.38 -0.36
N ASP A 359 16.84 -0.87 -0.62
CA ASP A 359 18.03 -0.70 0.23
C ASP A 359 18.89 0.51 -0.18
N LYS A 360 18.69 1.05 -1.39
CA LYS A 360 19.45 2.15 -1.98
C LYS A 360 18.59 3.02 -2.90
N PRO A 361 19.04 4.27 -3.17
CA PRO A 361 18.36 5.17 -4.10
C PRO A 361 18.22 4.58 -5.51
N VAL A 362 17.07 4.80 -6.12
CA VAL A 362 16.78 4.32 -7.48
C VAL A 362 16.57 5.50 -8.41
N PRO A 363 17.36 5.64 -9.49
CA PRO A 363 17.18 6.68 -10.50
C PRO A 363 15.78 6.59 -11.11
N ARG A 364 15.07 7.72 -11.17
CA ARG A 364 13.84 7.84 -11.91
C ARG A 364 14.20 7.98 -13.39
N LYS A 365 13.65 7.13 -14.23
CA LYS A 365 13.73 7.37 -15.68
C LYS A 365 13.04 8.70 -15.97
N GLN A 366 13.76 9.63 -16.57
CA GLN A 366 13.14 10.86 -17.08
C GLN A 366 11.95 10.47 -17.97
N HIS A 367 10.82 11.09 -17.75
CA HIS A 367 9.59 10.79 -18.46
C HIS A 367 9.81 10.94 -19.97
N GLN A 368 10.00 9.84 -20.67
CA GLN A 368 9.48 9.71 -22.02
C GLN A 368 7.97 9.50 -21.87
N PRO A 369 7.12 10.29 -22.53
CA PRO A 369 5.67 10.30 -22.24
C PRO A 369 4.93 8.99 -22.54
N HIS A 370 5.61 7.94 -22.94
CA HIS A 370 5.01 6.68 -23.41
C HIS A 370 5.37 5.41 -22.61
N LEU A 371 6.19 5.49 -21.56
CA LEU A 371 6.51 4.30 -20.75
C LEU A 371 5.97 4.49 -19.33
N HIS A 372 4.83 3.87 -19.09
CA HIS A 372 4.28 3.69 -17.73
C HIS A 372 5.23 2.78 -16.92
N ASP A 373 6.13 3.37 -16.13
CA ASP A 373 6.71 2.64 -15.02
C ASP A 373 5.72 2.73 -13.84
N PRO A 374 4.98 1.66 -13.52
CA PRO A 374 3.99 1.67 -12.44
C PRO A 374 4.63 1.95 -11.07
N ARG A 375 5.95 1.72 -10.91
CA ARG A 375 6.71 1.94 -9.68
C ARG A 375 6.79 3.41 -9.29
N LEU A 376 6.73 4.32 -10.25
CA LEU A 376 6.91 5.76 -10.00
C LEU A 376 5.59 6.52 -9.88
N LYS A 377 4.49 6.02 -10.48
CA LYS A 377 3.18 6.68 -10.37
C LYS A 377 2.59 6.63 -8.97
N ALA A 378 2.84 5.56 -8.22
CA ALA A 378 2.30 5.39 -6.88
C ALA A 378 2.90 6.39 -5.87
N TRP A 379 4.09 6.94 -6.15
CA TRP A 379 4.87 7.72 -5.21
C TRP A 379 4.96 9.21 -5.52
N ALA A 380 4.75 9.61 -6.78
CA ALA A 380 4.89 11.01 -7.15
C ALA A 380 3.60 11.76 -6.84
N PRO A 381 3.58 12.74 -5.91
CA PRO A 381 2.50 13.70 -5.86
C PRO A 381 2.45 14.40 -7.21
N SER A 382 1.25 14.46 -7.83
CA SER A 382 1.08 15.17 -9.10
C SER A 382 1.52 16.63 -8.92
N THR A 383 2.48 17.06 -9.71
CA THR A 383 3.08 18.40 -9.63
C THR A 383 2.07 19.55 -9.83
N SER A 384 0.88 19.27 -10.38
CA SER A 384 -0.18 20.25 -10.60
C SER A 384 -0.95 20.66 -9.33
N GLN A 385 -0.69 20.04 -8.16
CA GLN A 385 -1.46 20.25 -6.93
C GLN A 385 -0.67 20.85 -5.76
N LEU A 386 0.60 21.20 -5.97
CA LEU A 386 1.44 21.83 -4.94
C LEU A 386 1.34 23.37 -4.93
N SER A 387 0.17 23.94 -5.19
CA SER A 387 -0.10 25.30 -4.77
C SER A 387 -0.26 25.28 -3.25
N LEU A 388 0.82 25.58 -2.55
CA LEU A 388 0.81 25.81 -1.11
C LEU A 388 -0.01 27.05 -0.82
N PRO A 389 -0.91 27.04 0.18
CA PRO A 389 -1.45 28.28 0.71
C PRO A 389 -0.28 29.13 1.23
N SER A 390 -0.34 30.38 0.91
CA SER A 390 0.62 31.45 1.24
C SER A 390 0.77 31.63 2.75
#